data_d707626a27e3ef82961e26d82c81f7a6
#
_entry.id   d707626a27e3ef82961e26d82c81f7a6
#
_cell.length_a   1.000
_cell.length_b   1.000
_cell.length_c   1.000
_cell.angle_alpha   90.00
_cell.angle_beta   90.00
_cell.angle_gamma   90.00
#
_symmetry.space_group_name_H-M   'P 1'
#
loop_
_entity.id
_entity.type
_entity.pdbx_description
1 polymer ?
#
loop_
_entity_poly.entity_id
_entity_poly.type
_entity_poly.pdbx_seq_one_letter_code
_entity_poly.pdbx_strand_id
1 'polypeptide(L)'
;MSRNVFITGASSGIGKAIAYAFGKNGDDLILCARRIGKLEEIKADIERRFGVNVYIFELDVTKYDKVSKTVKNILRKVSKIDILINNAGLALGLEKFQEYSIMDMEIMIDTNVKGLLYVSREIIPNMVENNTGHIINMGSTAGIYAYAGAAVYCATKAAVKFLSDGIRIDTIDKNIKVSTLQPGIVETDFSEVRFHGDKERAKDVYSGIVALKPEDIANVAL
;
A
#
# COMPACT_ATOMS: atom_id res chain seq x y z
N MET A 1 -24.84 1.40 -4.21
CA MET A 1 -23.83 1.92 -5.16
C MET A 1 -22.51 1.28 -4.83
N SER A 2 -21.74 0.84 -5.82
CA SER A 2 -20.37 0.35 -5.63
C SER A 2 -19.48 1.46 -5.07
N ARG A 3 -18.54 1.10 -4.18
CA ARG A 3 -17.53 2.03 -3.68
C ARG A 3 -16.37 2.08 -4.67
N ASN A 4 -15.72 3.24 -4.79
CA ASN A 4 -14.48 3.40 -5.53
C ASN A 4 -13.27 3.18 -4.60
N VAL A 5 -12.51 2.11 -4.81
CA VAL A 5 -11.38 1.70 -3.96
C VAL A 5 -10.06 1.93 -4.69
N PHE A 6 -9.25 2.86 -4.20
CA PHE A 6 -7.94 3.17 -4.77
C PHE A 6 -6.83 2.43 -4.01
N ILE A 7 -6.07 1.59 -4.70
CA ILE A 7 -5.05 0.72 -4.12
C ILE A 7 -3.69 1.01 -4.77
N THR A 8 -2.71 1.42 -3.97
CA THR A 8 -1.32 1.54 -4.43
C THR A 8 -0.55 0.24 -4.22
N GLY A 9 0.43 -0.05 -5.08
CA GLY A 9 1.20 -1.29 -5.00
C GLY A 9 0.37 -2.55 -5.29
N ALA A 10 -0.66 -2.43 -6.14
CA ALA A 10 -1.65 -3.48 -6.40
C ALA A 10 -1.15 -4.64 -7.29
N SER A 11 0.09 -4.60 -7.81
CA SER A 11 0.58 -5.58 -8.80
C SER A 11 1.04 -6.93 -8.21
N SER A 12 1.13 -7.07 -6.89
CA SER A 12 1.53 -8.31 -6.22
C SER A 12 1.19 -8.31 -4.72
N GLY A 13 1.43 -9.43 -4.05
CA GLY A 13 1.33 -9.59 -2.60
C GLY A 13 0.02 -9.12 -2.01
N ILE A 14 0.10 -8.40 -0.90
CA ILE A 14 -1.05 -7.90 -0.15
C ILE A 14 -1.95 -7.00 -1.01
N GLY A 15 -1.37 -6.07 -1.78
CA GLY A 15 -2.16 -5.16 -2.62
C GLY A 15 -2.99 -5.88 -3.69
N LYS A 16 -2.43 -6.94 -4.30
CA LYS A 16 -3.16 -7.81 -5.22
C LYS A 16 -4.30 -8.55 -4.51
N ALA A 17 -4.03 -9.16 -3.35
CA ALA A 17 -5.05 -9.87 -2.58
C ALA A 17 -6.21 -8.93 -2.16
N ILE A 18 -5.88 -7.71 -1.72
CA ILE A 18 -6.87 -6.68 -1.41
C ILE A 18 -7.73 -6.35 -2.64
N ALA A 19 -7.12 -6.17 -3.82
CA ALA A 19 -7.87 -5.91 -5.05
C ALA A 19 -8.89 -7.02 -5.35
N TYR A 20 -8.51 -8.30 -5.19
CA TYR A 20 -9.43 -9.41 -5.36
C TYR A 20 -10.55 -9.45 -4.30
N ALA A 21 -10.24 -9.14 -3.05
CA ALA A 21 -11.22 -9.13 -1.98
C ALA A 21 -12.30 -8.05 -2.21
N PHE A 22 -11.88 -6.82 -2.51
CA PHE A 22 -12.82 -5.73 -2.80
C PHE A 22 -13.58 -5.94 -4.11
N GLY A 23 -12.93 -6.46 -5.17
CA GLY A 23 -13.62 -6.85 -6.41
C GLY A 23 -14.70 -7.89 -6.17
N LYS A 24 -14.40 -8.93 -5.38
CA LYS A 24 -15.39 -9.95 -4.97
C LYS A 24 -16.55 -9.37 -4.15
N ASN A 25 -16.28 -8.30 -3.38
CA ASN A 25 -17.30 -7.58 -2.62
C ASN A 25 -18.22 -6.69 -3.49
N GLY A 26 -17.93 -6.53 -4.79
CA GLY A 26 -18.69 -5.70 -5.72
C GLY A 26 -18.25 -4.24 -5.79
N ASP A 27 -17.05 -3.92 -5.31
CA ASP A 27 -16.49 -2.57 -5.36
C ASP A 27 -15.77 -2.33 -6.69
N ASP A 28 -15.84 -1.09 -7.21
CA ASP A 28 -15.05 -0.65 -8.35
C ASP A 28 -13.62 -0.31 -7.92
N LEU A 29 -12.64 -0.68 -8.73
CA LEU A 29 -11.24 -0.62 -8.32
C LEU A 29 -10.42 0.37 -9.15
N ILE A 30 -9.53 1.08 -8.48
CA ILE A 30 -8.49 1.90 -9.11
C ILE A 30 -7.14 1.33 -8.63
N LEU A 31 -6.43 0.64 -9.51
CA LEU A 31 -5.21 -0.07 -9.19
C LEU A 31 -3.99 0.69 -9.73
N CYS A 32 -3.04 0.98 -8.85
CA CYS A 32 -1.80 1.65 -9.22
C CYS A 32 -0.57 0.83 -8.86
N ALA A 33 0.38 0.73 -9.77
CA ALA A 33 1.71 0.15 -9.55
C ALA A 33 2.66 0.53 -10.68
N ARG A 34 3.96 0.26 -10.50
CA ARG A 34 4.99 0.47 -11.54
C ARG A 34 4.90 -0.53 -12.70
N ARG A 35 4.39 -1.76 -12.44
CA ARG A 35 4.31 -2.87 -13.39
C ARG A 35 2.94 -2.91 -14.05
N ILE A 36 2.75 -2.11 -15.12
CA ILE A 36 1.43 -1.98 -15.78
C ILE A 36 0.93 -3.32 -16.34
N GLY A 37 1.78 -4.14 -16.97
CA GLY A 37 1.37 -5.44 -17.52
C GLY A 37 0.80 -6.39 -16.46
N LYS A 38 1.32 -6.34 -15.22
CA LYS A 38 0.73 -7.11 -14.11
C LYS A 38 -0.66 -6.58 -13.71
N LEU A 39 -0.86 -5.27 -13.78
CA LEU A 39 -2.18 -4.67 -13.53
C LEU A 39 -3.18 -5.04 -14.62
N GLU A 40 -2.76 -5.17 -15.88
CA GLU A 40 -3.61 -5.61 -17.00
C GLU A 40 -4.11 -7.04 -16.79
N GLU A 41 -3.23 -7.98 -16.38
CA GLU A 41 -3.60 -9.35 -16.03
C GLU A 41 -4.63 -9.38 -14.89
N ILE A 42 -4.38 -8.63 -13.81
CA ILE A 42 -5.24 -8.56 -12.62
C ILE A 42 -6.60 -7.94 -12.98
N LYS A 43 -6.60 -6.84 -13.75
CA LYS A 43 -7.81 -6.19 -14.24
C LYS A 43 -8.69 -7.17 -15.01
N ALA A 44 -8.12 -7.82 -16.03
CA ALA A 44 -8.87 -8.74 -16.89
C ALA A 44 -9.50 -9.90 -16.09
N ASP A 45 -8.77 -10.44 -15.10
CA ASP A 45 -9.29 -11.53 -14.27
C ASP A 45 -10.38 -11.06 -13.29
N ILE A 46 -10.19 -9.90 -12.63
CA ILE A 46 -11.20 -9.35 -11.70
C ILE A 46 -12.48 -8.97 -12.43
N GLU A 47 -12.39 -8.25 -13.56
CA GLU A 47 -13.55 -7.86 -14.36
C GLU A 47 -14.32 -9.08 -14.86
N ARG A 48 -13.61 -10.12 -15.35
CA ARG A 48 -14.22 -11.38 -15.79
C ARG A 48 -14.92 -12.12 -14.67
N ARG A 49 -14.33 -12.15 -13.47
CA ARG A 49 -14.84 -12.97 -12.33
C ARG A 49 -15.95 -12.29 -11.56
N PHE A 50 -15.90 -10.98 -11.42
CA PHE A 50 -16.77 -10.27 -10.47
C PHE A 50 -17.65 -9.21 -11.15
N GLY A 51 -17.42 -8.87 -12.42
CA GLY A 51 -18.26 -7.91 -13.16
C GLY A 51 -18.17 -6.47 -12.68
N VAL A 52 -17.11 -6.11 -11.94
CA VAL A 52 -16.85 -4.75 -11.44
C VAL A 52 -15.95 -3.98 -12.41
N ASN A 53 -15.95 -2.64 -12.34
CA ASN A 53 -15.06 -1.83 -13.14
C ASN A 53 -13.65 -1.78 -12.51
N VAL A 54 -12.60 -1.96 -13.32
CA VAL A 54 -11.22 -1.84 -12.86
C VAL A 54 -10.45 -0.84 -13.72
N TYR A 55 -10.03 0.26 -13.11
CA TYR A 55 -9.17 1.26 -13.72
C TYR A 55 -7.72 1.01 -13.30
N ILE A 56 -6.78 1.02 -14.23
CA ILE A 56 -5.37 0.80 -13.95
C ILE A 56 -4.53 2.00 -14.35
N PHE A 57 -3.49 2.30 -13.56
CA PHE A 57 -2.56 3.39 -13.84
C PHE A 57 -1.14 2.96 -13.48
N GLU A 58 -0.20 3.19 -14.41
CA GLU A 58 1.21 3.09 -14.08
C GLU A 58 1.61 4.25 -13.18
N LEU A 59 2.07 3.94 -11.96
CA LEU A 59 2.42 4.94 -10.97
C LEU A 59 3.61 4.50 -10.12
N ASP A 60 4.63 5.35 -10.11
CA ASP A 60 5.68 5.38 -9.10
C ASP A 60 5.30 6.42 -8.04
N VAL A 61 4.92 5.95 -6.84
CA VAL A 61 4.48 6.82 -5.74
C VAL A 61 5.56 7.75 -5.22
N THR A 62 6.84 7.48 -5.53
CA THR A 62 7.97 8.34 -5.12
C THR A 62 8.07 9.64 -5.93
N LYS A 63 7.32 9.77 -7.03
CA LYS A 63 7.37 10.91 -7.95
C LYS A 63 6.12 11.76 -7.81
N TYR A 64 6.20 12.83 -7.01
CA TYR A 64 5.06 13.70 -6.68
C TYR A 64 4.28 14.18 -7.92
N ASP A 65 4.97 14.70 -8.95
CA ASP A 65 4.32 15.20 -10.15
C ASP A 65 3.49 14.11 -10.87
N LYS A 66 4.02 12.87 -10.89
CA LYS A 66 3.29 11.72 -11.44
C LYS A 66 2.07 11.38 -10.57
N VAL A 67 2.21 11.42 -9.26
CA VAL A 67 1.09 11.18 -8.32
C VAL A 67 0.00 12.21 -8.56
N SER A 68 0.32 13.51 -8.53
CA SER A 68 -0.65 14.59 -8.73
C SER A 68 -1.38 14.47 -10.08
N LYS A 69 -0.62 14.24 -11.16
CA LYS A 69 -1.22 14.07 -12.50
C LYS A 69 -2.13 12.83 -12.56
N THR A 70 -1.71 11.73 -11.96
CA THR A 70 -2.48 10.47 -11.97
C THR A 70 -3.76 10.62 -11.16
N VAL A 71 -3.71 11.20 -9.96
CA VAL A 71 -4.90 11.43 -9.14
C VAL A 71 -5.90 12.34 -9.85
N LYS A 72 -5.46 13.43 -10.47
CA LYS A 72 -6.33 14.29 -11.31
C LYS A 72 -7.01 13.49 -12.43
N ASN A 73 -6.29 12.56 -13.07
CA ASN A 73 -6.88 11.71 -14.11
C ASN A 73 -7.87 10.69 -13.53
N ILE A 74 -7.60 10.14 -12.35
CA ILE A 74 -8.53 9.26 -11.64
C ILE A 74 -9.83 10.01 -11.33
N LEU A 75 -9.75 11.19 -10.71
CA LEU A 75 -10.92 11.98 -10.31
C LEU A 75 -11.76 12.51 -11.49
N ARG A 76 -11.20 12.52 -12.69
CA ARG A 76 -11.99 12.78 -13.92
C ARG A 76 -12.80 11.56 -14.38
N LYS A 77 -12.40 10.35 -14.00
CA LYS A 77 -13.08 9.09 -14.34
C LYS A 77 -14.09 8.68 -13.28
N VAL A 78 -13.71 8.87 -12.01
CA VAL A 78 -14.55 8.58 -10.85
C VAL A 78 -14.65 9.85 -10.01
N SER A 79 -15.85 10.33 -9.76
CA SER A 79 -16.07 11.62 -9.09
C SER A 79 -15.58 11.65 -7.64
N LYS A 80 -15.50 10.48 -6.99
CA LYS A 80 -15.01 10.37 -5.61
C LYS A 80 -14.25 9.07 -5.38
N ILE A 81 -13.37 9.09 -4.38
CA ILE A 81 -12.69 7.92 -3.83
C ILE A 81 -13.31 7.64 -2.46
N ASP A 82 -13.92 6.46 -2.31
CA ASP A 82 -14.52 6.03 -1.03
C ASP A 82 -13.49 5.42 -0.08
N ILE A 83 -12.54 4.66 -0.64
CA ILE A 83 -11.49 4.00 0.14
C ILE A 83 -10.13 4.22 -0.54
N LEU A 84 -9.16 4.70 0.23
CA LEU A 84 -7.75 4.77 -0.17
C LEU A 84 -6.96 3.72 0.59
N ILE A 85 -6.26 2.83 -0.12
CA ILE A 85 -5.34 1.85 0.46
C ILE A 85 -3.90 2.20 0.06
N ASN A 86 -3.18 2.83 0.97
CA ASN A 86 -1.76 3.09 0.84
C ASN A 86 -0.98 1.81 1.18
N ASN A 87 -0.86 0.92 0.20
CA ASN A 87 -0.18 -0.36 0.36
C ASN A 87 1.23 -0.37 -0.26
N ALA A 88 1.53 0.50 -1.21
CA ALA A 88 2.87 0.57 -1.81
C ALA A 88 3.95 0.74 -0.73
N GLY A 89 4.88 -0.18 -0.69
CA GLY A 89 5.96 -0.18 0.30
C GLY A 89 6.92 -1.35 0.08
N LEU A 90 8.10 -1.22 0.64
CA LEU A 90 9.15 -2.24 0.55
C LEU A 90 10.08 -2.17 1.77
N ALA A 91 10.87 -3.22 1.95
CA ALA A 91 12.10 -3.19 2.74
C ALA A 91 13.26 -3.58 1.84
N LEU A 92 14.44 -3.06 2.13
CA LEU A 92 15.69 -3.42 1.48
C LEU A 92 16.74 -3.67 2.56
N GLY A 93 17.53 -4.72 2.39
CA GLY A 93 18.60 -5.11 3.30
C GLY A 93 18.13 -5.63 4.68
N LEU A 94 19.07 -6.15 5.42
CA LEU A 94 18.95 -6.59 6.82
C LEU A 94 20.35 -6.54 7.46
N GLU A 95 21.02 -5.41 7.33
CA GLU A 95 22.38 -5.19 7.79
C GLU A 95 22.42 -4.34 9.06
N LYS A 96 23.53 -4.35 9.79
CA LYS A 96 23.75 -3.41 10.90
C LYS A 96 23.70 -1.98 10.36
N PHE A 97 23.23 -1.04 11.16
CA PHE A 97 22.96 0.33 10.72
C PHE A 97 24.15 0.99 10.02
N GLN A 98 25.37 0.80 10.57
CA GLN A 98 26.60 1.38 10.00
C GLN A 98 27.05 0.74 8.67
N GLU A 99 26.48 -0.41 8.30
CA GLU A 99 26.78 -1.18 7.08
C GLU A 99 25.71 -1.01 6.00
N TYR A 100 24.63 -0.28 6.32
CA TYR A 100 23.49 -0.13 5.45
C TYR A 100 23.82 0.71 4.21
N SER A 101 23.34 0.32 3.05
CA SER A 101 23.39 1.12 1.83
C SER A 101 22.57 2.40 1.99
N ILE A 102 23.18 3.56 1.78
CA ILE A 102 22.48 4.85 1.79
C ILE A 102 21.36 4.86 0.74
N MET A 103 21.61 4.29 -0.45
CA MET A 103 20.60 4.18 -1.51
C MET A 103 19.39 3.38 -1.06
N ASP A 104 19.59 2.27 -0.36
CA ASP A 104 18.48 1.45 0.17
C ASP A 104 17.69 2.20 1.24
N MET A 105 18.37 2.96 2.11
CA MET A 105 17.70 3.82 3.09
C MET A 105 16.80 4.86 2.41
N GLU A 106 17.32 5.57 1.40
CA GLU A 106 16.57 6.58 0.63
C GLU A 106 15.37 5.96 -0.08
N ILE A 107 15.54 4.81 -0.76
CA ILE A 107 14.45 4.12 -1.45
C ILE A 107 13.34 3.72 -0.47
N MET A 108 13.68 3.22 0.72
CA MET A 108 12.69 2.88 1.76
C MET A 108 11.93 4.12 2.25
N ILE A 109 12.62 5.22 2.52
CA ILE A 109 12.00 6.48 2.96
C ILE A 109 11.11 7.04 1.86
N ASP A 110 11.61 7.11 0.63
CA ASP A 110 10.88 7.67 -0.50
C ASP A 110 9.61 6.87 -0.79
N THR A 111 9.68 5.53 -0.74
CA THR A 111 8.53 4.68 -1.03
C THR A 111 7.54 4.63 0.13
N ASN A 112 8.02 4.28 1.33
CA ASN A 112 7.14 3.95 2.45
C ASN A 112 6.57 5.20 3.15
N VAL A 113 7.30 6.32 3.11
CA VAL A 113 6.90 7.57 3.79
C VAL A 113 6.44 8.60 2.77
N LYS A 114 7.33 9.08 1.89
CA LYS A 114 6.97 10.12 0.93
C LYS A 114 5.87 9.66 -0.04
N GLY A 115 5.93 8.40 -0.52
CA GLY A 115 4.90 7.85 -1.39
C GLY A 115 3.51 7.89 -0.76
N LEU A 116 3.39 7.47 0.51
CA LEU A 116 2.15 7.56 1.27
C LEU A 116 1.70 9.02 1.44
N LEU A 117 2.62 9.93 1.81
CA LEU A 117 2.32 11.35 1.97
C LEU A 117 1.78 11.96 0.66
N TYR A 118 2.41 11.70 -0.46
CA TYR A 118 2.03 12.27 -1.74
C TYR A 118 0.64 11.80 -2.18
N VAL A 119 0.37 10.51 -2.11
CA VAL A 119 -0.95 9.96 -2.47
C VAL A 119 -2.03 10.46 -1.53
N SER A 120 -1.80 10.43 -0.22
CA SER A 120 -2.76 10.91 0.78
C SER A 120 -3.06 12.40 0.58
N ARG A 121 -2.03 13.23 0.36
CA ARG A 121 -2.17 14.68 0.15
C ARG A 121 -3.05 15.02 -1.06
N GLU A 122 -3.01 14.22 -2.12
CA GLU A 122 -3.80 14.43 -3.33
C GLU A 122 -5.24 13.88 -3.20
N ILE A 123 -5.48 12.84 -2.39
CA ILE A 123 -6.80 12.20 -2.26
C ILE A 123 -7.64 12.81 -1.14
N ILE A 124 -7.05 13.18 0.00
CA ILE A 124 -7.79 13.69 1.17
C ILE A 124 -8.71 14.87 0.84
N PRO A 125 -8.31 15.85 0.01
CA PRO A 125 -9.21 16.95 -0.36
C PRO A 125 -10.54 16.48 -0.98
N ASN A 126 -10.49 15.44 -1.83
CA ASN A 126 -11.69 14.85 -2.43
C ASN A 126 -12.59 14.19 -1.35
N MET A 127 -12.01 13.49 -0.38
CA MET A 127 -12.75 12.89 0.73
C MET A 127 -13.36 13.98 1.64
N VAL A 128 -12.63 15.07 1.90
CA VAL A 128 -13.10 16.23 2.69
C VAL A 128 -14.28 16.90 2.00
N GLU A 129 -14.18 17.16 0.70
CA GLU A 129 -15.25 17.78 -0.10
C GLU A 129 -16.53 16.92 -0.10
N ASN A 130 -16.38 15.60 -0.22
CA ASN A 130 -17.50 14.66 -0.20
C ASN A 130 -17.98 14.31 1.23
N ASN A 131 -17.30 14.79 2.26
CA ASN A 131 -17.54 14.48 3.68
C ASN A 131 -17.67 12.96 3.95
N THR A 132 -16.84 12.16 3.29
CA THR A 132 -16.82 10.70 3.44
C THR A 132 -15.50 10.13 2.93
N GLY A 133 -14.99 9.11 3.59
CA GLY A 133 -13.80 8.38 3.15
C GLY A 133 -13.28 7.40 4.19
N HIS A 134 -12.51 6.43 3.72
CA HIS A 134 -11.74 5.55 4.59
C HIS A 134 -10.32 5.42 4.05
N ILE A 135 -9.34 5.85 4.81
CA ILE A 135 -7.92 5.72 4.51
C ILE A 135 -7.38 4.52 5.28
N ILE A 136 -6.82 3.54 4.57
CA ILE A 136 -6.19 2.37 5.15
C ILE A 136 -4.70 2.40 4.79
N ASN A 137 -3.86 2.61 5.78
CA ASN A 137 -2.41 2.67 5.61
C ASN A 137 -1.76 1.34 6.01
N MET A 138 -0.90 0.81 5.13
CA MET A 138 -0.19 -0.43 5.38
C MET A 138 1.04 -0.18 6.27
N GLY A 139 0.85 -0.35 7.57
CA GLY A 139 1.90 -0.36 8.59
C GLY A 139 2.67 -1.68 8.62
N SER A 140 3.12 -2.04 9.80
CA SER A 140 3.75 -3.33 10.15
C SER A 140 3.92 -3.40 11.67
N THR A 141 3.99 -4.59 12.24
CA THR A 141 4.49 -4.79 13.62
C THR A 141 5.89 -4.21 13.81
N ALA A 142 6.69 -4.11 12.73
CA ALA A 142 7.98 -3.42 12.70
C ALA A 142 7.89 -1.92 13.04
N GLY A 143 6.72 -1.30 12.91
CA GLY A 143 6.49 0.09 13.34
C GLY A 143 6.22 0.23 14.84
N ILE A 144 6.11 -0.89 15.56
CA ILE A 144 5.91 -0.95 17.03
C ILE A 144 7.17 -1.49 17.70
N TYR A 145 7.76 -2.54 17.14
CA TYR A 145 8.92 -3.21 17.69
C TYR A 145 10.05 -3.21 16.66
N ALA A 146 11.18 -2.60 17.02
CA ALA A 146 12.39 -2.66 16.21
C ALA A 146 13.08 -4.01 16.36
N TYR A 147 13.72 -4.47 15.29
CA TYR A 147 14.52 -5.70 15.30
C TYR A 147 15.87 -5.48 14.59
N ALA A 148 16.81 -6.34 14.86
CA ALA A 148 18.19 -6.22 14.35
C ALA A 148 18.22 -6.15 12.82
N GLY A 149 19.04 -5.27 12.29
CA GLY A 149 19.25 -5.09 10.85
C GLY A 149 18.13 -4.36 10.11
N ALA A 150 17.09 -3.88 10.79
CA ALA A 150 15.93 -3.27 10.12
C ALA A 150 15.62 -1.83 10.59
N ALA A 151 16.59 -1.13 11.13
CA ALA A 151 16.38 0.17 11.76
C ALA A 151 15.60 1.15 10.87
N VAL A 152 16.00 1.30 9.59
CA VAL A 152 15.36 2.23 8.67
C VAL A 152 13.95 1.77 8.29
N TYR A 153 13.76 0.48 7.99
CA TYR A 153 12.43 -0.06 7.71
C TYR A 153 11.49 0.15 8.90
N CYS A 154 11.92 -0.18 10.11
CA CYS A 154 11.14 0.04 11.34
C CYS A 154 10.77 1.52 11.51
N ALA A 155 11.72 2.43 11.30
CA ALA A 155 11.48 3.87 11.36
C ALA A 155 10.44 4.32 10.34
N THR A 156 10.49 3.81 9.07
CA THR A 156 9.48 4.15 8.07
C THR A 156 8.10 3.65 8.46
N LYS A 157 7.98 2.46 9.08
CA LYS A 157 6.70 1.90 9.52
C LYS A 157 6.16 2.56 10.80
N ALA A 158 7.03 3.03 11.68
CA ALA A 158 6.66 3.91 12.78
C ALA A 158 6.12 5.26 12.27
N ALA A 159 6.78 5.85 11.27
CA ALA A 159 6.30 7.07 10.61
C ALA A 159 4.89 6.88 10.03
N VAL A 160 4.59 5.77 9.36
CA VAL A 160 3.25 5.46 8.84
C VAL A 160 2.20 5.48 9.96
N LYS A 161 2.51 4.93 11.14
CA LYS A 161 1.60 4.96 12.29
C LYS A 161 1.30 6.40 12.72
N PHE A 162 2.34 7.20 12.97
CA PHE A 162 2.16 8.58 13.42
C PHE A 162 1.50 9.47 12.37
N LEU A 163 1.80 9.29 11.09
CA LEU A 163 1.12 9.98 10.00
C LEU A 163 -0.39 9.64 9.98
N SER A 164 -0.72 8.37 10.20
CA SER A 164 -2.13 7.94 10.26
C SER A 164 -2.86 8.59 11.44
N ASP A 165 -2.22 8.67 12.59
CA ASP A 165 -2.78 9.33 13.78
C ASP A 165 -2.97 10.83 13.54
N GLY A 166 -1.98 11.51 12.94
CA GLY A 166 -2.06 12.93 12.57
C GLY A 166 -3.18 13.21 11.57
N ILE A 167 -3.24 12.45 10.46
CA ILE A 167 -4.31 12.59 9.47
C ILE A 167 -5.69 12.38 10.11
N ARG A 168 -5.84 11.43 11.02
CA ARG A 168 -7.10 11.18 11.74
C ARG A 168 -7.51 12.39 12.59
N ILE A 169 -6.58 13.03 13.28
CA ILE A 169 -6.81 14.23 14.09
C ILE A 169 -7.20 15.40 13.17
N ASP A 170 -6.48 15.60 12.06
CA ASP A 170 -6.70 16.69 11.12
C ASP A 170 -8.06 16.58 10.37
N THR A 171 -8.63 15.37 10.31
CA THR A 171 -9.89 15.10 9.61
C THR A 171 -11.05 14.72 10.57
N ILE A 172 -10.91 14.97 11.88
CA ILE A 172 -11.85 14.52 12.90
C ILE A 172 -13.24 15.17 12.76
N ASP A 173 -13.32 16.37 12.19
CA ASP A 173 -14.54 17.10 11.91
C ASP A 173 -15.25 16.62 10.62
N LYS A 174 -14.68 15.66 9.92
CA LYS A 174 -15.20 15.06 8.70
C LYS A 174 -15.56 13.59 8.94
N ASN A 175 -16.47 13.07 8.14
CA ASN A 175 -16.80 11.64 8.15
C ASN A 175 -15.73 10.81 7.42
N ILE A 176 -14.46 10.95 7.87
CA ILE A 176 -13.29 10.25 7.30
C ILE A 176 -12.71 9.33 8.37
N LYS A 177 -12.60 8.07 8.04
CA LYS A 177 -11.93 7.06 8.88
C LYS A 177 -10.48 6.90 8.45
N VAL A 178 -9.57 6.73 9.41
CA VAL A 178 -8.16 6.42 9.14
C VAL A 178 -7.75 5.20 9.95
N SER A 179 -7.39 4.13 9.27
CA SER A 179 -6.95 2.87 9.88
C SER A 179 -5.51 2.56 9.49
N THR A 180 -4.80 1.90 10.38
CA THR A 180 -3.46 1.37 10.09
C THR A 180 -3.50 -0.14 10.29
N LEU A 181 -3.27 -0.91 9.23
CA LEU A 181 -3.04 -2.35 9.34
C LEU A 181 -1.57 -2.58 9.68
N GLN A 182 -1.32 -3.43 10.67
CA GLN A 182 0.03 -3.71 11.16
C GLN A 182 0.35 -5.21 11.06
N PRO A 183 0.50 -5.75 9.82
CA PRO A 183 0.80 -7.16 9.63
C PRO A 183 2.12 -7.56 10.31
N GLY A 184 2.16 -8.80 10.76
CA GLY A 184 3.40 -9.50 11.06
C GLY A 184 4.08 -10.01 9.79
N ILE A 185 4.60 -11.25 9.82
CA ILE A 185 5.22 -11.88 8.66
C ILE A 185 4.13 -12.41 7.74
N VAL A 186 4.14 -11.93 6.48
CA VAL A 186 3.20 -12.34 5.42
C VAL A 186 4.00 -12.94 4.26
N GLU A 187 3.62 -14.12 3.80
CA GLU A 187 4.28 -14.81 2.70
C GLU A 187 3.98 -14.12 1.36
N THR A 188 4.96 -13.39 0.82
CA THR A 188 4.87 -12.63 -0.43
C THR A 188 6.25 -12.50 -1.07
N ASP A 189 6.32 -11.89 -2.27
CA ASP A 189 7.58 -11.50 -2.92
C ASP A 189 8.38 -10.42 -2.12
N PHE A 190 7.85 -9.94 -0.99
CA PHE A 190 8.46 -8.87 -0.19
C PHE A 190 9.87 -9.23 0.29
N SER A 191 10.07 -10.49 0.73
CA SER A 191 11.38 -10.95 1.19
C SER A 191 12.38 -11.06 0.04
N GLU A 192 11.94 -11.45 -1.17
CA GLU A 192 12.80 -11.48 -2.36
C GLU A 192 13.21 -10.04 -2.74
N VAL A 193 12.30 -9.07 -2.68
CA VAL A 193 12.61 -7.65 -2.90
C VAL A 193 13.59 -7.13 -1.85
N ARG A 194 13.41 -7.49 -0.58
CA ARG A 194 14.28 -7.09 0.53
C ARG A 194 15.74 -7.48 0.29
N PHE A 195 15.97 -8.65 -0.25
CA PHE A 195 17.29 -9.19 -0.51
C PHE A 195 17.74 -9.07 -1.97
N HIS A 196 17.23 -8.06 -2.69
CA HIS A 196 17.63 -7.76 -4.08
C HIS A 196 17.53 -8.96 -5.04
N GLY A 197 16.55 -9.84 -4.83
CA GLY A 197 16.31 -11.03 -5.64
C GLY A 197 16.99 -12.32 -5.13
N ASP A 198 17.67 -12.27 -3.99
CA ASP A 198 18.24 -13.47 -3.34
C ASP A 198 17.12 -14.34 -2.75
N LYS A 199 16.75 -15.36 -3.49
CA LYS A 199 15.66 -16.28 -3.15
C LYS A 199 15.96 -17.19 -1.97
N GLU A 200 17.22 -17.53 -1.77
CA GLU A 200 17.63 -18.40 -0.65
C GLU A 200 17.48 -17.63 0.67
N ARG A 201 18.05 -16.44 0.77
CA ARG A 201 17.83 -15.55 1.93
C ARG A 201 16.36 -15.23 2.15
N ALA A 202 15.58 -15.08 1.08
CA ALA A 202 14.16 -14.80 1.17
C ALA A 202 13.37 -15.95 1.80
N LYS A 203 13.72 -17.21 1.50
CA LYS A 203 13.10 -18.40 2.10
C LYS A 203 13.41 -18.53 3.59
N ASP A 204 14.62 -18.20 4.00
CA ASP A 204 15.06 -18.30 5.39
C ASP A 204 14.22 -17.45 6.35
N VAL A 205 13.64 -16.34 5.85
CA VAL A 205 12.72 -15.48 6.64
C VAL A 205 11.50 -16.24 7.15
N TYR A 206 11.06 -17.26 6.43
CA TYR A 206 9.86 -18.04 6.76
C TYR A 206 10.20 -19.35 7.51
N SER A 207 11.49 -19.65 7.70
CA SER A 207 11.91 -20.89 8.35
C SER A 207 11.42 -20.97 9.80
N GLY A 208 10.69 -22.04 10.13
CA GLY A 208 10.13 -22.26 11.49
C GLY A 208 8.98 -21.34 11.88
N ILE A 209 8.41 -20.59 10.94
CA ILE A 209 7.31 -19.64 11.21
C ILE A 209 6.09 -20.02 10.36
N VAL A 210 4.90 -20.00 10.96
CA VAL A 210 3.64 -20.03 10.22
C VAL A 210 3.31 -18.61 9.80
N ALA A 211 3.71 -18.24 8.59
CA ALA A 211 3.45 -16.91 8.04
C ALA A 211 1.97 -16.71 7.69
N LEU A 212 1.49 -15.49 7.83
CA LEU A 212 0.19 -15.08 7.29
C LEU A 212 0.20 -15.11 5.76
N LYS A 213 -0.96 -15.28 5.16
CA LYS A 213 -1.15 -15.16 3.72
C LYS A 213 -1.64 -13.74 3.36
N PRO A 214 -1.38 -13.26 2.14
CA PRO A 214 -1.92 -11.97 1.67
C PRO A 214 -3.43 -11.85 1.83
N GLU A 215 -4.15 -12.95 1.69
CA GLU A 215 -5.61 -13.05 1.83
C GLU A 215 -6.07 -12.76 3.26
N ASP A 216 -5.28 -13.14 4.27
CA ASP A 216 -5.59 -12.85 5.68
C ASP A 216 -5.64 -11.33 5.91
N ILE A 217 -4.68 -10.60 5.34
CA ILE A 217 -4.63 -9.14 5.42
C ILE A 217 -5.74 -8.50 4.60
N ALA A 218 -6.04 -9.05 3.43
CA ALA A 218 -7.12 -8.57 2.58
C ALA A 218 -8.49 -8.70 3.26
N ASN A 219 -8.73 -9.79 3.98
CA ASN A 219 -9.97 -10.00 4.75
C ASN A 219 -10.13 -9.01 5.90
N VAL A 220 -9.04 -8.54 6.51
CA VAL A 220 -9.07 -7.51 7.56
C VAL A 220 -9.28 -6.11 6.98
N ALA A 221 -8.82 -5.87 5.74
CA ALA A 221 -8.96 -4.59 5.06
C ALA A 221 -10.38 -4.34 4.53
N LEU A 222 -11.15 -5.38 4.25
CA LEU A 222 -12.51 -5.35 3.73
C LEU A 222 -13.55 -4.96 4.78
#